data_9617a03829486c6075590f33241d6ba7
#
_entry.id   9617a03829486c6075590f33241d6ba7
#
_cell.length_a   1.000
_cell.length_b   1.000
_cell.length_c   1.000
_cell.angle_alpha   90.00
_cell.angle_beta   90.00
_cell.angle_gamma   90.00
#
_symmetry.space_group_name_H-M   'P 1'
#
loop_
_entity.id
_entity.type
_entity.pdbx_description
1 polymer ?
#
loop_
_entity_poly.entity_id
_entity_poly.type
_entity_poly.pdbx_seq_one_letter_code
_entity_poly.pdbx_strand_id
1 'polypeptide(L)'
;MHLTQKQKHFHSLDGLRAIAALSIVAMHVLSNSNYKMSGFIAQRVIPSFSDFVFLFMTISAFGVCCGYYERIMHNQLSLSHFYERRFRKILPFFGILVLLDLILEPSLSHLYEAFADLTLLFGFLPEAGNITVIGVGWFLGVIFVFYLIFPFFCVLLENKRRAWGAFFISLVYNFICAEYFHVGKTNILYCSCFFLAGGLIYLYKDFLIKINKWFVLGVVFVFILLYYVSHRNIYFCLGLFASMVIYGIISHGILLENRITRFFSTISMEIYLSHMVIFRIVEKTGLNYLGGNGWPQYLFTTLTVIILTSVFSFVARQILSRLTERQA
;
A
#
# COMPACT_ATOMS: atom_id res chain seq x y z
N MET A 1 -12.89 12.33 -33.98
CA MET A 1 -13.29 13.09 -32.79
C MET A 1 -13.47 12.07 -31.67
N HIS A 2 -12.35 11.65 -31.01
CA HIS A 2 -12.41 10.70 -29.91
C HIS A 2 -12.74 11.47 -28.64
N LEU A 3 -13.97 11.32 -28.18
CA LEU A 3 -14.39 11.76 -26.85
C LEU A 3 -13.52 11.01 -25.83
N THR A 4 -12.62 11.71 -25.17
CA THR A 4 -11.90 11.22 -24.00
C THR A 4 -12.95 10.84 -22.96
N GLN A 5 -13.27 9.55 -22.86
CA GLN A 5 -14.11 9.04 -21.79
C GLN A 5 -13.47 9.44 -20.46
N LYS A 6 -14.13 10.37 -19.75
CA LYS A 6 -13.69 10.83 -18.44
C LYS A 6 -13.56 9.60 -17.55
N GLN A 7 -12.32 9.25 -17.20
CA GLN A 7 -12.03 8.06 -16.39
C GLN A 7 -12.87 8.10 -15.12
N LYS A 8 -13.68 7.06 -14.89
CA LYS A 8 -14.52 6.95 -13.69
C LYS A 8 -13.60 6.79 -12.47
N HIS A 9 -13.58 7.80 -11.60
CA HIS A 9 -12.85 7.74 -10.34
C HIS A 9 -13.67 7.02 -9.28
N PHE A 10 -13.08 6.03 -8.63
CA PHE A 10 -13.73 5.23 -7.58
C PHE A 10 -13.34 5.80 -6.20
N HIS A 11 -14.10 6.80 -5.73
CA HIS A 11 -13.79 7.52 -4.49
C HIS A 11 -13.76 6.64 -3.24
N SER A 12 -14.55 5.56 -3.19
CA SER A 12 -14.52 4.64 -2.05
C SER A 12 -13.18 3.88 -1.93
N LEU A 13 -12.44 3.68 -3.03
CA LEU A 13 -11.09 3.12 -2.96
C LEU A 13 -10.11 4.09 -2.27
N ASP A 14 -10.34 5.39 -2.38
CA ASP A 14 -9.57 6.37 -1.63
C ASP A 14 -9.80 6.21 -0.12
N GLY A 15 -11.05 5.95 0.29
CA GLY A 15 -11.37 5.63 1.67
C GLY A 15 -10.65 4.38 2.17
N LEU A 16 -10.61 3.32 1.36
CA LEU A 16 -9.88 2.09 1.72
C LEU A 16 -8.37 2.34 1.86
N ARG A 17 -7.77 3.17 0.98
CA ARG A 17 -6.36 3.57 1.11
C ARG A 17 -6.09 4.34 2.40
N ALA A 18 -6.97 5.28 2.75
CA ALA A 18 -6.86 6.05 3.98
C ALA A 18 -6.91 5.12 5.21
N ILE A 19 -7.89 4.24 5.28
CA ILE A 19 -8.03 3.26 6.37
C ILE A 19 -6.79 2.38 6.44
N ALA A 20 -6.31 1.85 5.31
CA ALA A 20 -5.13 0.99 5.28
C ALA A 20 -3.88 1.72 5.81
N ALA A 21 -3.63 2.96 5.39
CA ALA A 21 -2.48 3.74 5.86
C ALA A 21 -2.54 3.97 7.38
N LEU A 22 -3.68 4.41 7.90
CA LEU A 22 -3.85 4.69 9.33
C LEU A 22 -3.77 3.41 10.17
N SER A 23 -4.31 2.30 9.69
CA SER A 23 -4.22 1.00 10.35
C SER A 23 -2.78 0.50 10.45
N ILE A 24 -1.98 0.67 9.39
CA ILE A 24 -0.55 0.31 9.40
C ILE A 24 0.21 1.17 10.42
N VAL A 25 -0.07 2.48 10.52
CA VAL A 25 0.52 3.33 11.56
C VAL A 25 0.19 2.79 12.96
N ALA A 26 -1.08 2.49 13.23
CA ALA A 26 -1.53 1.94 14.50
C ALA A 26 -0.81 0.63 14.86
N MET A 27 -0.61 -0.26 13.88
CA MET A 27 0.11 -1.51 14.06
C MET A 27 1.59 -1.27 14.38
N HIS A 28 2.26 -0.39 13.65
CA HIS A 28 3.67 -0.12 13.91
C HIS A 28 3.92 0.56 15.26
N VAL A 29 3.04 1.46 15.68
CA VAL A 29 3.09 2.04 17.03
C VAL A 29 3.00 0.94 18.09
N LEU A 30 2.07 -0.02 17.95
CA LEU A 30 1.96 -1.14 18.89
C LEU A 30 3.20 -2.04 18.88
N SER A 31 3.72 -2.35 17.69
CA SER A 31 4.80 -3.34 17.54
C SER A 31 6.18 -2.83 17.99
N ASN A 32 6.37 -1.52 18.06
CA ASN A 32 7.67 -0.91 18.37
C ASN A 32 7.79 -0.38 19.81
N SER A 33 6.72 -0.46 20.62
CA SER A 33 6.75 -0.06 22.04
C SER A 33 5.95 -1.03 22.90
N ASN A 34 6.36 -1.15 24.18
CA ASN A 34 5.70 -2.04 25.13
C ASN A 34 4.61 -1.29 25.92
N TYR A 35 3.36 -1.39 25.47
CA TYR A 35 2.20 -0.76 26.13
C TYR A 35 1.55 -1.62 27.22
N LYS A 36 2.07 -2.83 27.51
CA LYS A 36 1.50 -3.76 28.49
C LYS A 36 -0.01 -4.04 28.26
N MET A 37 -0.42 -4.16 27.00
CA MET A 37 -1.79 -4.45 26.63
C MET A 37 -2.01 -5.94 26.39
N SER A 38 -3.21 -6.43 26.71
CA SER A 38 -3.64 -7.81 26.49
C SER A 38 -5.01 -7.87 25.84
N GLY A 39 -5.41 -9.07 25.43
CA GLY A 39 -6.71 -9.35 24.84
C GLY A 39 -6.68 -9.42 23.31
N PHE A 40 -7.78 -9.88 22.74
CA PHE A 40 -7.92 -10.21 21.31
C PHE A 40 -7.57 -9.02 20.39
N ILE A 41 -7.99 -7.81 20.74
CA ILE A 41 -7.74 -6.62 19.92
C ILE A 41 -6.25 -6.33 19.83
N ALA A 42 -5.54 -6.29 20.98
CA ALA A 42 -4.10 -5.97 21.03
C ALA A 42 -3.23 -7.09 20.42
N GLN A 43 -3.61 -8.36 20.63
CA GLN A 43 -2.78 -9.49 20.24
C GLN A 43 -3.10 -10.05 18.84
N ARG A 44 -4.28 -9.79 18.28
CA ARG A 44 -4.72 -10.36 17.01
C ARG A 44 -5.16 -9.29 16.00
N VAL A 45 -6.03 -8.35 16.42
CA VAL A 45 -6.62 -7.38 15.47
C VAL A 45 -5.58 -6.35 15.02
N ILE A 46 -4.96 -5.62 15.96
CA ILE A 46 -4.00 -4.58 15.59
C ILE A 46 -2.78 -5.16 14.84
N PRO A 47 -2.15 -6.27 15.26
CA PRO A 47 -1.07 -6.90 14.50
C PRO A 47 -1.46 -7.35 13.08
N SER A 48 -2.75 -7.67 12.84
CA SER A 48 -3.22 -8.05 11.50
C SER A 48 -3.22 -6.88 10.51
N PHE A 49 -3.17 -5.65 11.00
CA PHE A 49 -3.11 -4.46 10.14
C PHE A 49 -1.81 -4.39 9.31
N SER A 50 -0.77 -5.16 9.68
CA SER A 50 0.42 -5.34 8.83
C SER A 50 0.08 -5.89 7.44
N ASP A 51 -1.04 -6.59 7.28
CA ASP A 51 -1.44 -7.22 6.03
C ASP A 51 -2.16 -6.24 5.09
N PHE A 52 -2.52 -5.03 5.56
CA PHE A 52 -3.10 -3.98 4.70
C PHE A 52 -2.18 -3.54 3.56
N VAL A 53 -0.89 -3.88 3.59
CA VAL A 53 0.01 -3.71 2.45
C VAL A 53 -0.48 -4.49 1.22
N PHE A 54 -1.10 -5.65 1.41
CA PHE A 54 -1.68 -6.44 0.33
C PHE A 54 -2.94 -5.78 -0.26
N LEU A 55 -3.73 -5.07 0.58
CA LEU A 55 -4.82 -4.23 0.09
C LEU A 55 -4.28 -3.11 -0.81
N PHE A 56 -3.18 -2.45 -0.40
CA PHE A 56 -2.52 -1.45 -1.24
C PHE A 56 -2.05 -2.02 -2.58
N MET A 57 -1.49 -3.23 -2.61
CA MET A 57 -1.07 -3.91 -3.85
C MET A 57 -2.26 -4.16 -4.78
N THR A 58 -3.36 -4.70 -4.25
CA THR A 58 -4.59 -4.97 -5.02
C THR A 58 -5.21 -3.68 -5.56
N ILE A 59 -5.33 -2.63 -4.72
CA ILE A 59 -5.84 -1.32 -5.16
C ILE A 59 -4.89 -0.68 -6.17
N SER A 60 -3.57 -0.82 -6.01
CA SER A 60 -2.58 -0.25 -6.92
C SER A 60 -2.67 -0.88 -8.30
N ALA A 61 -2.74 -2.22 -8.38
CA ALA A 61 -2.89 -2.92 -9.64
C ALA A 61 -4.20 -2.53 -10.37
N PHE A 62 -5.32 -2.54 -9.66
CA PHE A 62 -6.60 -2.08 -10.20
C PHE A 62 -6.52 -0.64 -10.70
N GLY A 63 -5.99 0.28 -9.89
CA GLY A 63 -5.91 1.70 -10.21
C GLY A 63 -4.97 2.00 -11.39
N VAL A 64 -3.84 1.28 -11.49
CA VAL A 64 -2.92 1.43 -12.63
C VAL A 64 -3.55 0.86 -13.90
N CYS A 65 -4.27 -0.25 -13.82
CA CYS A 65 -5.05 -0.76 -14.94
C CYS A 65 -6.10 0.26 -15.40
N CYS A 66 -6.89 0.84 -14.50
CA CYS A 66 -7.86 1.88 -14.82
C CYS A 66 -7.20 3.08 -15.52
N GLY A 67 -6.02 3.48 -15.08
CA GLY A 67 -5.33 4.67 -15.59
C GLY A 67 -4.56 4.45 -16.89
N TYR A 68 -4.05 3.24 -17.14
CA TYR A 68 -3.01 3.06 -18.15
C TYR A 68 -3.21 1.86 -19.07
N TYR A 69 -3.99 0.83 -18.69
CA TYR A 69 -4.13 -0.40 -19.47
C TYR A 69 -4.53 -0.11 -20.93
N GLU A 70 -5.68 0.51 -21.16
CA GLU A 70 -6.17 0.81 -22.51
C GLU A 70 -5.19 1.71 -23.29
N ARG A 71 -4.60 2.68 -22.60
CA ARG A 71 -3.68 3.64 -23.24
C ARG A 71 -2.37 3.00 -23.67
N ILE A 72 -1.87 2.00 -22.93
CA ILE A 72 -0.67 1.24 -23.30
C ILE A 72 -1.02 0.25 -24.42
N MET A 73 -2.11 -0.50 -24.29
CA MET A 73 -2.51 -1.52 -25.26
C MET A 73 -2.85 -0.92 -26.64
N HIS A 74 -3.36 0.32 -26.69
CA HIS A 74 -3.66 1.03 -27.94
C HIS A 74 -2.57 2.04 -28.37
N ASN A 75 -1.36 1.96 -27.79
CA ASN A 75 -0.25 2.86 -28.10
C ASN A 75 -0.57 4.38 -27.96
N GLN A 76 -1.49 4.71 -27.05
CA GLN A 76 -1.89 6.11 -26.79
C GLN A 76 -1.01 6.79 -25.74
N LEU A 77 -0.09 6.06 -25.15
CA LEU A 77 0.86 6.55 -24.14
C LEU A 77 2.21 5.88 -24.34
N SER A 78 3.28 6.67 -24.39
CA SER A 78 4.63 6.11 -24.41
C SER A 78 5.00 5.50 -23.05
N LEU A 79 5.76 4.42 -23.05
CA LEU A 79 6.26 3.80 -21.84
C LEU A 79 7.14 4.76 -21.02
N SER A 80 7.96 5.59 -21.70
CA SER A 80 8.78 6.61 -21.04
C SER A 80 7.91 7.54 -20.19
N HIS A 81 6.78 8.03 -20.74
CA HIS A 81 5.88 8.91 -20.00
C HIS A 81 5.16 8.19 -18.83
N PHE A 82 4.85 6.89 -19.00
CA PHE A 82 4.31 6.07 -17.90
C PHE A 82 5.32 6.00 -16.74
N TYR A 83 6.57 5.64 -17.03
CA TYR A 83 7.62 5.51 -16.01
C TYR A 83 7.94 6.86 -15.36
N GLU A 84 8.10 7.91 -16.14
CA GLU A 84 8.35 9.26 -15.64
C GLU A 84 7.29 9.69 -14.60
N ARG A 85 6.00 9.45 -14.88
CA ARG A 85 4.92 9.75 -13.93
C ARG A 85 5.01 8.93 -12.65
N ARG A 86 5.49 7.67 -12.70
CA ARG A 86 5.66 6.84 -11.51
C ARG A 86 6.83 7.32 -10.68
N PHE A 87 7.97 7.60 -11.31
CA PHE A 87 9.15 8.15 -10.64
C PHE A 87 8.86 9.51 -9.99
N ARG A 88 8.30 10.45 -10.73
CA ARG A 88 7.96 11.79 -10.21
C ARG A 88 6.98 11.75 -9.04
N LYS A 89 6.15 10.72 -8.95
CA LYS A 89 5.22 10.56 -7.82
C LYS A 89 5.91 10.05 -6.56
N ILE A 90 6.92 9.21 -6.65
CA ILE A 90 7.51 8.47 -5.52
C ILE A 90 8.80 9.12 -5.05
N LEU A 91 9.76 9.32 -5.97
CA LEU A 91 11.13 9.67 -5.63
C LEU A 91 11.29 10.98 -4.87
N PRO A 92 10.57 12.08 -5.18
CA PRO A 92 10.85 13.35 -4.50
C PRO A 92 10.60 13.26 -2.98
N PHE A 93 9.49 12.67 -2.55
CA PHE A 93 9.19 12.53 -1.14
C PHE A 93 10.06 11.46 -0.47
N PHE A 94 10.20 10.32 -1.11
CA PHE A 94 11.04 9.23 -0.59
C PHE A 94 12.50 9.64 -0.48
N GLY A 95 13.03 10.35 -1.48
CA GLY A 95 14.37 10.87 -1.46
C GLY A 95 14.63 11.85 -0.30
N ILE A 96 13.67 12.72 0.05
CA ILE A 96 13.78 13.58 1.23
C ILE A 96 13.94 12.74 2.51
N LEU A 97 13.14 11.68 2.66
CA LEU A 97 13.22 10.81 3.84
C LEU A 97 14.54 10.08 3.92
N VAL A 98 15.03 9.53 2.81
CA VAL A 98 16.33 8.84 2.72
C VAL A 98 17.47 9.79 3.07
N LEU A 99 17.45 11.00 2.54
CA LEU A 99 18.47 12.03 2.86
C LEU A 99 18.41 12.44 4.32
N LEU A 100 17.22 12.62 4.89
CA LEU A 100 17.07 12.96 6.31
C LEU A 100 17.62 11.85 7.20
N ASP A 101 17.33 10.59 6.90
CA ASP A 101 17.85 9.45 7.66
C ASP A 101 19.39 9.38 7.58
N LEU A 102 19.96 9.55 6.37
CA LEU A 102 21.41 9.58 6.16
C LEU A 102 22.11 10.73 6.92
N ILE A 103 21.45 11.89 7.06
CA ILE A 103 21.96 13.02 7.84
C ILE A 103 21.92 12.74 9.35
N LEU A 104 20.86 12.05 9.81
CA LEU A 104 20.65 11.77 11.23
C LEU A 104 21.55 10.63 11.75
N GLU A 105 21.86 9.65 10.90
CA GLU A 105 22.66 8.48 11.24
C GLU A 105 23.70 8.18 10.14
N PRO A 106 24.71 9.05 9.95
CA PRO A 106 25.67 8.90 8.86
C PRO A 106 26.58 7.69 9.09
N SER A 107 26.55 6.74 8.17
CA SER A 107 27.45 5.59 8.14
C SER A 107 27.67 5.12 6.70
N LEU A 108 28.71 4.33 6.45
CA LEU A 108 28.97 3.78 5.13
C LEU A 108 27.88 2.78 4.70
N SER A 109 27.34 2.01 5.66
CA SER A 109 26.23 1.08 5.40
C SER A 109 24.96 1.85 5.00
N HIS A 110 24.61 2.92 5.72
CA HIS A 110 23.44 3.77 5.39
C HIS A 110 23.62 4.45 4.03
N LEU A 111 24.85 4.77 3.61
CA LEU A 111 25.09 5.31 2.26
C LEU A 111 24.79 4.27 1.15
N TYR A 112 25.19 3.01 1.34
CA TYR A 112 24.84 1.95 0.38
C TYR A 112 23.35 1.67 0.34
N GLU A 113 22.71 1.64 1.51
CA GLU A 113 21.26 1.47 1.60
C GLU A 113 20.51 2.65 0.99
N ALA A 114 20.96 3.89 1.24
CA ALA A 114 20.40 5.09 0.61
C ALA A 114 20.49 5.05 -0.92
N PHE A 115 21.61 4.55 -1.47
CA PHE A 115 21.73 4.35 -2.91
C PHE A 115 20.74 3.31 -3.43
N ALA A 116 20.59 2.19 -2.73
CA ALA A 116 19.62 1.16 -3.09
C ALA A 116 18.19 1.71 -3.04
N ASP A 117 17.83 2.46 -1.99
CA ASP A 117 16.54 3.11 -1.81
C ASP A 117 16.24 4.11 -2.93
N LEU A 118 17.18 5.01 -3.24
CA LEU A 118 16.99 6.04 -4.27
C LEU A 118 16.86 5.48 -5.70
N THR A 119 17.45 4.31 -5.95
CA THR A 119 17.28 3.62 -7.24
C THR A 119 15.96 2.83 -7.30
N LEU A 120 15.30 2.56 -6.17
CA LEU A 120 14.13 1.70 -6.04
C LEU A 120 14.35 0.25 -6.54
N LEU A 121 15.60 -0.12 -6.81
CA LEU A 121 15.95 -1.46 -7.34
C LEU A 121 16.13 -2.51 -6.23
N PHE A 122 16.12 -2.08 -4.98
CA PHE A 122 16.23 -2.99 -3.83
C PHE A 122 15.11 -4.06 -3.79
N GLY A 123 13.96 -3.81 -4.44
CA GLY A 123 12.90 -4.82 -4.59
C GLY A 123 13.31 -6.08 -5.37
N PHE A 124 14.43 -6.07 -6.08
CA PHE A 124 15.04 -7.24 -6.73
C PHE A 124 16.03 -7.98 -5.83
N LEU A 125 16.44 -7.40 -4.70
CA LEU A 125 17.38 -8.04 -3.80
C LEU A 125 16.70 -9.20 -3.05
N PRO A 126 17.42 -10.28 -2.74
CA PRO A 126 16.87 -11.46 -2.05
C PRO A 126 16.25 -11.12 -0.69
N GLU A 127 16.84 -10.17 0.03
CA GLU A 127 16.47 -9.79 1.39
C GLU A 127 16.15 -8.29 1.48
N ALA A 128 15.26 -7.82 0.62
CA ALA A 128 14.84 -6.41 0.58
C ALA A 128 14.27 -5.89 1.93
N GLY A 129 13.90 -6.78 2.85
CA GLY A 129 13.48 -6.44 4.21
C GLY A 129 14.60 -6.00 5.15
N ASN A 130 15.86 -6.26 4.80
CA ASN A 130 17.03 -5.89 5.62
C ASN A 130 17.52 -4.47 5.34
N ILE A 131 16.90 -3.75 4.43
CA ILE A 131 17.19 -2.34 4.20
C ILE A 131 16.56 -1.53 5.34
N THR A 132 17.41 -0.88 6.14
CA THR A 132 17.04 -0.28 7.43
C THR A 132 16.89 1.24 7.37
N VAL A 133 17.44 1.91 6.36
CA VAL A 133 17.38 3.39 6.21
C VAL A 133 15.93 3.87 6.28
N ILE A 134 15.04 3.30 5.47
CA ILE A 134 13.61 3.47 5.64
C ILE A 134 12.97 2.09 5.76
N GLY A 135 12.90 1.55 6.98
CA GLY A 135 12.50 0.16 7.25
C GLY A 135 11.12 -0.26 6.72
N VAL A 136 10.24 0.69 6.40
CA VAL A 136 8.94 0.45 5.72
C VAL A 136 9.05 0.59 4.20
N GLY A 137 10.21 0.99 3.68
CA GLY A 137 10.47 1.22 2.25
C GLY A 137 10.37 -0.03 1.38
N TRP A 138 10.56 -1.24 1.95
CA TRP A 138 10.48 -2.51 1.22
C TRP A 138 9.23 -2.60 0.33
N PHE A 139 8.10 -2.06 0.77
CA PHE A 139 6.85 -2.04 0.01
C PHE A 139 6.97 -1.22 -1.29
N LEU A 140 7.72 -0.10 -1.26
CA LEU A 140 7.98 0.67 -2.48
C LEU A 140 8.80 -0.12 -3.49
N GLY A 141 9.79 -0.90 -3.03
CA GLY A 141 10.56 -1.79 -3.89
C GLY A 141 9.65 -2.78 -4.62
N VAL A 142 8.74 -3.45 -3.91
CA VAL A 142 7.77 -4.38 -4.52
C VAL A 142 6.84 -3.67 -5.51
N ILE A 143 6.29 -2.50 -5.13
CA ILE A 143 5.44 -1.70 -6.03
C ILE A 143 6.21 -1.21 -7.25
N PHE A 144 7.47 -0.84 -7.08
CA PHE A 144 8.29 -0.37 -8.19
C PHE A 144 8.62 -1.49 -9.18
N VAL A 145 8.96 -2.69 -8.70
CA VAL A 145 9.11 -3.87 -9.55
C VAL A 145 7.81 -4.14 -10.31
N PHE A 146 6.65 -4.05 -9.65
CA PHE A 146 5.36 -4.18 -10.33
C PHE A 146 5.20 -3.11 -11.43
N TYR A 147 5.57 -1.85 -11.19
CA TYR A 147 5.49 -0.81 -12.23
C TYR A 147 6.43 -1.10 -13.40
N LEU A 148 7.65 -1.62 -13.15
CA LEU A 148 8.58 -1.98 -14.23
C LEU A 148 8.00 -3.07 -15.13
N ILE A 149 7.35 -4.09 -14.56
CA ILE A 149 6.74 -5.18 -15.33
C ILE A 149 5.32 -4.88 -15.83
N PHE A 150 4.74 -3.70 -15.50
CA PHE A 150 3.35 -3.39 -15.80
C PHE A 150 2.99 -3.48 -17.30
N PRO A 151 3.83 -3.09 -18.27
CA PRO A 151 3.52 -3.30 -19.70
C PRO A 151 3.33 -4.78 -20.04
N PHE A 152 4.16 -5.66 -19.51
CA PHE A 152 4.01 -7.12 -19.65
C PHE A 152 2.75 -7.63 -18.94
N PHE A 153 2.42 -7.05 -17.79
CA PHE A 153 1.18 -7.32 -17.07
C PHE A 153 -0.06 -6.94 -17.89
N CYS A 154 -0.03 -5.84 -18.66
CA CYS A 154 -1.10 -5.48 -19.59
C CYS A 154 -1.27 -6.56 -20.68
N VAL A 155 -0.18 -7.01 -21.30
CA VAL A 155 -0.22 -8.09 -22.28
C VAL A 155 -0.76 -9.40 -21.66
N LEU A 156 -0.39 -9.69 -20.42
CA LEU A 156 -0.89 -10.85 -19.69
C LEU A 156 -2.43 -10.79 -19.52
N LEU A 157 -2.96 -9.63 -19.19
CA LEU A 157 -4.39 -9.40 -18.97
C LEU A 157 -5.24 -9.35 -20.25
N GLU A 158 -4.66 -9.16 -21.43
CA GLU A 158 -5.37 -9.07 -22.72
C GLU A 158 -6.25 -10.30 -22.95
N ASN A 159 -5.79 -11.49 -22.55
CA ASN A 159 -6.54 -12.72 -22.65
C ASN A 159 -7.02 -13.20 -21.26
N LYS A 160 -8.33 -13.27 -21.07
CA LYS A 160 -8.93 -13.68 -19.77
C LYS A 160 -8.46 -15.05 -19.29
N ARG A 161 -8.31 -16.03 -20.19
CA ARG A 161 -7.83 -17.39 -19.82
C ARG A 161 -6.40 -17.34 -19.32
N ARG A 162 -5.55 -16.57 -20.01
CA ARG A 162 -4.15 -16.34 -19.63
C ARG A 162 -4.06 -15.61 -18.28
N ALA A 163 -4.90 -14.60 -18.05
CA ALA A 163 -4.96 -13.87 -16.79
C ALA A 163 -5.34 -14.79 -15.61
N TRP A 164 -6.35 -15.65 -15.78
CA TRP A 164 -6.71 -16.64 -14.77
C TRP A 164 -5.63 -17.71 -14.57
N GLY A 165 -5.01 -18.21 -15.65
CA GLY A 165 -3.89 -19.14 -15.54
C GLY A 165 -2.73 -18.55 -14.75
N ALA A 166 -2.35 -17.29 -15.02
CA ALA A 166 -1.32 -16.58 -14.27
C ALA A 166 -1.71 -16.37 -12.80
N PHE A 167 -2.98 -16.08 -12.52
CA PHE A 167 -3.49 -15.97 -11.15
C PHE A 167 -3.33 -17.28 -10.38
N PHE A 168 -3.75 -18.41 -10.95
CA PHE A 168 -3.56 -19.71 -10.29
C PHE A 168 -2.08 -20.07 -10.11
N ILE A 169 -1.24 -19.82 -11.10
CA ILE A 169 0.21 -19.98 -10.97
C ILE A 169 0.75 -19.11 -9.83
N SER A 170 0.28 -17.87 -9.69
CA SER A 170 0.72 -16.97 -8.62
C SER A 170 0.32 -17.45 -7.23
N LEU A 171 -0.81 -18.14 -7.07
CA LEU A 171 -1.18 -18.79 -5.81
C LEU A 171 -0.20 -19.91 -5.45
N VAL A 172 0.21 -20.71 -6.44
CA VAL A 172 1.20 -21.77 -6.25
C VAL A 172 2.56 -21.14 -5.90
N TYR A 173 2.97 -20.05 -6.57
CA TYR A 173 4.20 -19.33 -6.21
C TYR A 173 4.15 -18.73 -4.82
N ASN A 174 3.02 -18.18 -4.39
CA ASN A 174 2.87 -17.70 -3.01
C ASN A 174 3.14 -18.83 -1.99
N PHE A 175 2.56 -20.01 -2.23
CA PHE A 175 2.78 -21.19 -1.40
C PHE A 175 4.26 -21.63 -1.41
N ILE A 176 4.86 -21.78 -2.59
CA ILE A 176 6.25 -22.23 -2.75
C ILE A 176 7.21 -21.23 -2.12
N CYS A 177 6.98 -19.92 -2.29
CA CYS A 177 7.77 -18.88 -1.65
C CYS A 177 7.75 -19.01 -0.14
N ALA A 178 6.56 -19.21 0.46
CA ALA A 178 6.42 -19.31 1.91
C ALA A 178 7.02 -20.60 2.47
N GLU A 179 6.64 -21.76 1.90
CA GLU A 179 6.90 -23.07 2.51
C GLU A 179 8.28 -23.64 2.14
N TYR A 180 8.76 -23.36 0.92
CA TYR A 180 10.00 -23.96 0.43
C TYR A 180 11.17 -22.98 0.43
N PHE A 181 10.96 -21.77 -0.13
CA PHE A 181 12.04 -20.77 -0.21
C PHE A 181 12.13 -19.87 1.03
N HIS A 182 11.16 -19.93 1.94
CA HIS A 182 11.07 -19.09 3.14
C HIS A 182 11.12 -17.58 2.83
N VAL A 183 10.54 -17.20 1.70
CA VAL A 183 10.48 -15.82 1.21
C VAL A 183 9.07 -15.27 1.41
N GLY A 184 8.96 -14.11 2.04
CA GLY A 184 7.68 -13.51 2.40
C GLY A 184 7.30 -12.28 1.56
N LYS A 185 6.55 -11.40 2.19
CA LYS A 185 5.91 -10.21 1.57
C LYS A 185 6.84 -9.18 0.94
N THR A 186 8.15 -9.27 1.17
CA THR A 186 9.16 -8.41 0.54
C THR A 186 9.51 -8.84 -0.88
N ASN A 187 8.99 -9.98 -1.35
CA ASN A 187 9.26 -10.54 -2.67
C ASN A 187 8.05 -10.39 -3.60
N ILE A 188 8.31 -9.98 -4.85
CA ILE A 188 7.27 -9.76 -5.86
C ILE A 188 6.52 -11.04 -6.24
N LEU A 189 7.17 -12.21 -6.29
CA LEU A 189 6.52 -13.48 -6.62
C LEU A 189 5.54 -13.89 -5.52
N TYR A 190 5.93 -13.71 -4.25
CA TYR A 190 5.02 -13.94 -3.11
C TYR A 190 3.78 -13.04 -3.21
N CYS A 191 3.96 -11.77 -3.60
CA CYS A 191 2.91 -10.77 -3.68
C CYS A 191 2.10 -10.80 -4.99
N SER A 192 2.53 -11.55 -6.00
CA SER A 192 1.98 -11.51 -7.36
C SER A 192 0.48 -11.80 -7.42
N CYS A 193 -0.04 -12.67 -6.54
CA CYS A 193 -1.47 -12.99 -6.48
C CYS A 193 -2.34 -11.78 -6.13
N PHE A 194 -1.87 -10.83 -5.31
CA PHE A 194 -2.59 -9.61 -4.96
C PHE A 194 -2.63 -8.63 -6.13
N PHE A 195 -1.53 -8.49 -6.87
CA PHE A 195 -1.52 -7.68 -8.09
C PHE A 195 -2.43 -8.29 -9.17
N LEU A 196 -2.38 -9.60 -9.37
CA LEU A 196 -3.24 -10.29 -10.33
C LEU A 196 -4.72 -10.22 -9.94
N ALA A 197 -5.05 -10.31 -8.65
CA ALA A 197 -6.41 -10.07 -8.17
C ALA A 197 -6.91 -8.67 -8.57
N GLY A 198 -6.09 -7.63 -8.37
CA GLY A 198 -6.40 -6.26 -8.80
C GLY A 198 -6.61 -6.16 -10.32
N GLY A 199 -5.78 -6.84 -11.12
CA GLY A 199 -5.93 -6.94 -12.58
C GLY A 199 -7.20 -7.67 -13.00
N LEU A 200 -7.54 -8.79 -12.36
CA LEU A 200 -8.78 -9.51 -12.61
C LEU A 200 -10.01 -8.67 -12.26
N ILE A 201 -10.00 -7.97 -11.12
CA ILE A 201 -11.09 -7.05 -10.76
C ILE A 201 -11.26 -5.98 -11.84
N TYR A 202 -10.16 -5.46 -12.42
CA TYR A 202 -10.23 -4.52 -13.54
C TYR A 202 -10.88 -5.14 -14.78
N LEU A 203 -10.50 -6.38 -15.17
CA LEU A 203 -11.06 -7.07 -16.33
C LEU A 203 -12.56 -7.34 -16.22
N TYR A 204 -13.04 -7.54 -14.99
CA TYR A 204 -14.45 -7.84 -14.73
C TYR A 204 -15.22 -6.67 -14.13
N LYS A 205 -14.63 -5.46 -14.07
CA LYS A 205 -15.24 -4.29 -13.40
C LYS A 205 -16.67 -3.98 -13.85
N ASP A 206 -16.96 -4.07 -15.16
CA ASP A 206 -18.26 -3.73 -15.72
C ASP A 206 -19.35 -4.75 -15.34
N PHE A 207 -18.97 -5.97 -15.02
CA PHE A 207 -19.84 -6.98 -14.45
C PHE A 207 -19.97 -6.78 -12.94
N LEU A 208 -18.86 -6.58 -12.24
CA LEU A 208 -18.80 -6.46 -10.80
C LEU A 208 -19.60 -5.27 -10.27
N ILE A 209 -19.59 -4.13 -10.96
CA ILE A 209 -20.38 -2.94 -10.55
C ILE A 209 -21.89 -3.16 -10.55
N LYS A 210 -22.39 -4.23 -11.17
CA LYS A 210 -23.82 -4.58 -11.20
C LYS A 210 -24.23 -5.47 -10.02
N ILE A 211 -23.28 -5.98 -9.24
CA ILE A 211 -23.54 -6.86 -8.10
C ILE A 211 -24.12 -6.04 -6.94
N ASN A 212 -25.05 -6.64 -6.19
CA ASN A 212 -25.62 -5.99 -5.01
C ASN A 212 -24.53 -5.73 -3.95
N LYS A 213 -24.39 -4.47 -3.53
CA LYS A 213 -23.39 -4.06 -2.53
C LYS A 213 -23.52 -4.79 -1.19
N TRP A 214 -24.74 -5.11 -0.76
CA TRP A 214 -24.97 -5.82 0.51
C TRP A 214 -24.51 -7.27 0.44
N PHE A 215 -24.67 -7.92 -0.72
CA PHE A 215 -24.10 -9.24 -0.95
C PHE A 215 -22.58 -9.22 -0.83
N VAL A 216 -21.90 -8.25 -1.48
CA VAL A 216 -20.45 -8.11 -1.41
C VAL A 216 -20.00 -7.78 0.02
N LEU A 217 -20.75 -6.95 0.75
CA LEU A 217 -20.46 -6.67 2.16
C LEU A 217 -20.56 -7.95 3.01
N GLY A 218 -21.55 -8.80 2.76
CA GLY A 218 -21.66 -10.13 3.39
C GLY A 218 -20.44 -11.00 3.10
N VAL A 219 -19.96 -11.01 1.84
CA VAL A 219 -18.73 -11.73 1.44
C VAL A 219 -17.50 -11.17 2.18
N VAL A 220 -17.34 -9.86 2.30
CA VAL A 220 -16.28 -9.24 3.10
C VAL A 220 -16.33 -9.74 4.54
N PHE A 221 -17.51 -9.75 5.16
CA PHE A 221 -17.67 -10.22 6.53
C PHE A 221 -17.31 -11.70 6.70
N VAL A 222 -17.74 -12.57 5.77
CA VAL A 222 -17.35 -13.99 5.76
C VAL A 222 -15.83 -14.15 5.67
N PHE A 223 -15.15 -13.39 4.79
CA PHE A 223 -13.70 -13.46 4.69
C PHE A 223 -12.99 -12.90 5.93
N ILE A 224 -13.56 -11.90 6.63
CA ILE A 224 -13.02 -11.46 7.93
C ILE A 224 -13.06 -12.61 8.94
N LEU A 225 -14.19 -13.32 9.05
CA LEU A 225 -14.32 -14.46 9.95
C LEU A 225 -13.32 -15.57 9.60
N LEU A 226 -13.27 -15.98 8.33
CA LEU A 226 -12.34 -17.02 7.86
C LEU A 226 -10.89 -16.64 8.09
N TYR A 227 -10.53 -15.38 7.86
CA TYR A 227 -9.18 -14.87 8.08
C TYR A 227 -8.74 -15.00 9.56
N TYR A 228 -9.60 -14.61 10.52
CA TYR A 228 -9.26 -14.72 11.94
C TYR A 228 -9.35 -16.16 12.46
N VAL A 229 -10.32 -16.96 12.01
CA VAL A 229 -10.45 -18.37 12.40
C VAL A 229 -9.28 -19.20 11.87
N SER A 230 -8.80 -18.92 10.67
CA SER A 230 -7.65 -19.62 10.06
C SER A 230 -6.28 -19.10 10.49
N HIS A 231 -6.20 -18.34 11.58
CA HIS A 231 -4.94 -17.74 12.07
C HIS A 231 -4.23 -16.87 11.02
N ARG A 232 -4.99 -16.05 10.29
CA ARG A 232 -4.49 -15.11 9.29
C ARG A 232 -3.94 -15.78 8.02
N ASN A 233 -4.59 -16.84 7.58
CA ASN A 233 -4.21 -17.51 6.33
C ASN A 233 -4.22 -16.54 5.16
N ILE A 234 -3.14 -16.56 4.36
CA ILE A 234 -2.91 -15.61 3.26
C ILE A 234 -3.96 -15.67 2.14
N TYR A 235 -4.55 -16.84 1.89
CA TYR A 235 -5.57 -17.00 0.86
C TYR A 235 -6.91 -16.39 1.28
N PHE A 236 -7.27 -16.49 2.55
CA PHE A 236 -8.44 -15.77 3.08
C PHE A 236 -8.17 -14.26 3.16
N CYS A 237 -6.93 -13.85 3.42
CA CYS A 237 -6.48 -12.48 3.30
C CYS A 237 -6.67 -11.94 1.87
N LEU A 238 -6.27 -12.71 0.86
CA LEU A 238 -6.47 -12.38 -0.55
C LEU A 238 -7.96 -12.23 -0.89
N GLY A 239 -8.80 -13.18 -0.48
CA GLY A 239 -10.26 -13.12 -0.66
C GLY A 239 -10.86 -11.89 0.03
N LEU A 240 -10.41 -11.57 1.26
CA LEU A 240 -10.81 -10.39 2.01
C LEU A 240 -10.50 -9.11 1.24
N PHE A 241 -9.26 -8.92 0.82
CA PHE A 241 -8.86 -7.67 0.16
C PHE A 241 -9.42 -7.55 -1.26
N ALA A 242 -9.54 -8.66 -2.00
CA ALA A 242 -10.25 -8.66 -3.28
C ALA A 242 -11.71 -8.23 -3.11
N SER A 243 -12.43 -8.81 -2.13
CA SER A 243 -13.82 -8.44 -1.85
C SER A 243 -13.97 -7.01 -1.34
N MET A 244 -13.02 -6.49 -0.53
CA MET A 244 -12.99 -5.08 -0.12
C MET A 244 -12.81 -4.13 -1.31
N VAL A 245 -11.93 -4.47 -2.26
CA VAL A 245 -11.76 -3.67 -3.48
C VAL A 245 -13.02 -3.72 -4.35
N ILE A 246 -13.64 -4.90 -4.52
CA ILE A 246 -14.93 -5.04 -5.21
C ILE A 246 -16.00 -4.20 -4.52
N TYR A 247 -16.09 -4.25 -3.19
CA TYR A 247 -17.00 -3.38 -2.44
C TYR A 247 -16.73 -1.90 -2.70
N GLY A 248 -15.46 -1.49 -2.72
CA GLY A 248 -15.04 -0.12 -2.98
C GLY A 248 -15.38 0.40 -4.39
N ILE A 249 -15.47 -0.46 -5.41
CA ILE A 249 -15.89 -0.02 -6.76
C ILE A 249 -17.41 0.06 -6.92
N ILE A 250 -18.18 -0.61 -6.06
CA ILE A 250 -19.65 -0.67 -6.10
C ILE A 250 -20.28 0.36 -5.15
N SER A 251 -19.64 0.57 -3.99
CA SER A 251 -20.19 1.38 -2.92
C SER A 251 -19.97 2.87 -3.16
N HIS A 252 -21.02 3.64 -2.92
CA HIS A 252 -20.99 5.10 -2.84
C HIS A 252 -21.50 5.51 -1.45
N GLY A 253 -20.73 5.17 -0.41
CA GLY A 253 -21.17 5.38 0.98
C GLY A 253 -20.36 6.46 1.69
N ILE A 254 -21.01 7.25 2.54
CA ILE A 254 -20.38 8.33 3.32
C ILE A 254 -19.21 7.86 4.19
N LEU A 255 -19.21 6.58 4.58
CA LEU A 255 -18.13 6.01 5.40
C LEU A 255 -16.78 6.00 4.66
N LEU A 256 -16.79 5.71 3.36
CA LEU A 256 -15.59 5.66 2.52
C LEU A 256 -15.40 6.91 1.66
N GLU A 257 -16.47 7.70 1.46
CA GLU A 257 -16.48 8.88 0.60
C GLU A 257 -16.80 10.15 1.38
N ASN A 258 -15.91 10.59 2.24
CA ASN A 258 -16.06 11.84 2.99
C ASN A 258 -14.79 12.71 2.87
N ARG A 259 -14.84 13.94 3.40
CA ARG A 259 -13.70 14.88 3.33
C ARG A 259 -12.47 14.35 4.07
N ILE A 260 -12.65 13.65 5.17
CA ILE A 260 -11.57 13.10 6.00
C ILE A 260 -10.86 11.98 5.24
N THR A 261 -11.60 11.01 4.71
CA THR A 261 -11.02 9.90 3.95
C THR A 261 -10.32 10.38 2.68
N ARG A 262 -10.86 11.37 1.99
CA ARG A 262 -10.20 12.00 0.83
C ARG A 262 -8.89 12.68 1.22
N PHE A 263 -8.88 13.44 2.32
CA PHE A 263 -7.66 14.07 2.82
C PHE A 263 -6.57 13.02 3.08
N PHE A 264 -6.85 12.01 3.91
CA PHE A 264 -5.88 10.97 4.22
C PHE A 264 -5.46 10.14 3.01
N SER A 265 -6.36 9.89 2.07
CA SER A 265 -6.02 9.20 0.82
C SER A 265 -5.02 9.98 -0.02
N THR A 266 -5.15 11.30 -0.09
CA THR A 266 -4.23 12.13 -0.89
C THR A 266 -2.80 12.13 -0.38
N ILE A 267 -2.59 11.87 0.91
CA ILE A 267 -1.28 11.82 1.57
C ILE A 267 -0.95 10.43 2.13
N SER A 268 -1.70 9.38 1.70
CA SER A 268 -1.56 8.03 2.27
C SER A 268 -0.20 7.40 2.04
N MET A 269 0.44 7.67 0.90
CA MET A 269 1.78 7.20 0.59
C MET A 269 2.82 7.90 1.49
N GLU A 270 2.70 9.19 1.62
CA GLU A 270 3.58 10.01 2.46
C GLU A 270 3.45 9.61 3.94
N ILE A 271 2.22 9.39 4.43
CA ILE A 271 1.97 8.85 5.78
C ILE A 271 2.65 7.50 5.95
N TYR A 272 2.43 6.58 4.99
CA TYR A 272 3.03 5.25 5.05
C TYR A 272 4.56 5.29 5.12
N LEU A 273 5.21 6.21 4.41
CA LEU A 273 6.67 6.28 4.38
C LEU A 273 7.27 6.99 5.60
N SER A 274 6.59 8.01 6.13
CA SER A 274 7.18 8.88 7.16
C SER A 274 6.78 8.52 8.60
N HIS A 275 5.77 7.67 8.81
CA HIS A 275 5.25 7.42 10.16
C HIS A 275 6.30 6.84 11.14
N MET A 276 7.22 6.00 10.66
CA MET A 276 8.26 5.44 11.52
C MET A 276 9.30 6.47 11.94
N VAL A 277 9.65 7.39 11.04
CA VAL A 277 10.54 8.53 11.36
C VAL A 277 9.89 9.42 12.43
N ILE A 278 8.63 9.77 12.23
CA ILE A 278 7.86 10.58 13.20
C ILE A 278 7.68 9.83 14.53
N PHE A 279 7.40 8.52 14.49
CA PHE A 279 7.28 7.71 15.70
C PHE A 279 8.57 7.72 16.53
N ARG A 280 9.75 7.55 15.90
CA ARG A 280 11.05 7.67 16.57
C ARG A 280 11.26 9.06 17.23
N ILE A 281 10.80 10.15 16.59
CA ILE A 281 10.84 11.48 17.18
C ILE A 281 9.93 11.57 18.41
N VAL A 282 8.71 11.01 18.33
CA VAL A 282 7.76 10.98 19.45
C VAL A 282 8.34 10.20 20.64
N GLU A 283 9.04 9.11 20.39
CA GLU A 283 9.74 8.34 21.44
C GLU A 283 10.92 9.11 22.04
N LYS A 284 11.80 9.66 21.20
CA LYS A 284 12.98 10.44 21.67
C LYS A 284 12.59 11.67 22.50
N THR A 285 11.43 12.27 22.21
CA THR A 285 10.90 13.43 22.97
C THR A 285 10.12 13.04 24.22
N GLY A 286 9.87 11.74 24.43
CA GLY A 286 9.08 11.26 25.57
C GLY A 286 7.58 11.55 25.50
N LEU A 287 7.07 12.06 24.38
CA LEU A 287 5.64 12.35 24.19
C LEU A 287 4.76 11.12 24.32
N ASN A 288 5.30 9.95 23.98
CA ASN A 288 4.61 8.66 24.12
C ASN A 288 4.26 8.28 25.58
N TYR A 289 4.89 8.91 26.59
CA TYR A 289 4.61 8.65 28.00
C TYR A 289 3.49 9.52 28.56
N LEU A 290 3.12 10.62 27.90
CA LEU A 290 2.09 11.53 28.39
C LEU A 290 0.69 10.91 28.48
N GLY A 291 0.42 9.84 27.73
CA GLY A 291 -0.84 9.11 27.75
C GLY A 291 -1.00 8.13 28.93
N GLY A 292 -0.04 8.07 29.87
CA GLY A 292 -0.05 7.10 30.97
C GLY A 292 0.40 5.69 30.55
N ASN A 293 -0.35 4.64 30.91
CA ASN A 293 -0.01 3.25 30.62
C ASN A 293 -1.14 2.52 29.88
N GLY A 294 -0.81 1.44 29.17
CA GLY A 294 -1.78 0.56 28.52
C GLY A 294 -2.50 1.21 27.35
N TRP A 295 -3.81 0.99 27.26
CA TRP A 295 -4.65 1.52 26.17
C TRP A 295 -4.61 3.04 26.02
N PRO A 296 -4.70 3.86 27.11
CA PRO A 296 -4.61 5.32 26.96
C PRO A 296 -3.29 5.76 26.36
N GLN A 297 -2.17 5.19 26.80
CA GLN A 297 -0.84 5.48 26.26
C GLN A 297 -0.77 5.12 24.77
N TYR A 298 -1.20 3.91 24.39
CA TYR A 298 -1.20 3.47 23.00
C TYR A 298 -2.05 4.37 22.11
N LEU A 299 -3.28 4.68 22.52
CA LEU A 299 -4.18 5.54 21.74
C LEU A 299 -3.63 6.96 21.60
N PHE A 300 -3.12 7.53 22.70
CA PHE A 300 -2.51 8.86 22.68
C PHE A 300 -1.30 8.90 21.73
N THR A 301 -0.40 7.92 21.84
CA THR A 301 0.78 7.83 20.97
C THR A 301 0.38 7.67 19.51
N THR A 302 -0.57 6.76 19.23
CA THR A 302 -1.05 6.53 17.86
C THR A 302 -1.66 7.80 17.25
N LEU A 303 -2.51 8.51 18.00
CA LEU A 303 -3.10 9.76 17.54
C LEU A 303 -2.04 10.84 17.32
N THR A 304 -1.08 10.98 18.24
CA THR A 304 0.03 11.92 18.11
C THR A 304 0.86 11.63 16.86
N VAL A 305 1.22 10.37 16.63
CA VAL A 305 1.95 9.97 15.41
C VAL A 305 1.14 10.25 14.15
N ILE A 306 -0.14 9.91 14.13
CA ILE A 306 -1.03 10.19 12.97
C ILE A 306 -1.09 11.69 12.68
N ILE A 307 -1.29 12.53 13.69
CA ILE A 307 -1.40 13.98 13.53
C ILE A 307 -0.09 14.56 13.00
N LEU A 308 1.03 14.26 13.67
CA LEU A 308 2.34 14.79 13.29
C LEU A 308 2.77 14.30 11.90
N THR A 309 2.56 13.03 11.60
CA THR A 309 2.83 12.46 10.27
C THR A 309 1.98 13.12 9.19
N SER A 310 0.70 13.38 9.47
CA SER A 310 -0.20 14.02 8.52
C SER A 310 0.20 15.46 8.24
N VAL A 311 0.58 16.22 9.27
CA VAL A 311 1.09 17.59 9.12
C VAL A 311 2.38 17.59 8.30
N PHE A 312 3.34 16.73 8.66
CA PHE A 312 4.59 16.60 7.93
C PHE A 312 4.36 16.25 6.45
N SER A 313 3.55 15.22 6.20
CA SER A 313 3.23 14.74 4.84
C SER A 313 2.55 15.83 3.99
N PHE A 314 1.62 16.56 4.59
CA PHE A 314 0.91 17.65 3.90
C PHE A 314 1.85 18.80 3.54
N VAL A 315 2.67 19.25 4.49
CA VAL A 315 3.64 20.35 4.29
C VAL A 315 4.69 19.95 3.24
N ALA A 316 5.29 18.76 3.39
CA ALA A 316 6.30 18.26 2.45
C ALA A 316 5.74 18.16 1.03
N ARG A 317 4.51 17.65 0.87
CA ARG A 317 3.84 17.59 -0.42
C ARG A 317 3.59 18.96 -1.03
N GLN A 318 3.17 19.96 -0.24
CA GLN A 318 3.00 21.34 -0.73
C GLN A 318 4.31 21.95 -1.20
N ILE A 319 5.39 21.74 -0.47
CA ILE A 319 6.72 22.24 -0.86
C ILE A 319 7.14 21.60 -2.19
N LEU A 320 7.03 20.27 -2.29
CA LEU A 320 7.40 19.53 -3.50
C LEU A 320 6.56 19.95 -4.72
N SER A 321 5.26 20.16 -4.56
CA SER A 321 4.41 20.61 -5.67
C SER A 321 4.83 21.98 -6.21
N ARG A 322 5.14 22.93 -5.32
CA ARG A 322 5.63 24.27 -5.71
C ARG A 322 6.99 24.24 -6.42
N LEU A 323 7.89 23.33 -6.02
CA LEU A 323 9.18 23.15 -6.69
C LEU A 323 9.02 22.58 -8.10
N THR A 324 8.08 21.64 -8.27
CA THR A 324 7.82 21.01 -9.57
C THR A 324 7.11 21.98 -10.55
N GLU A 325 6.20 22.83 -10.06
CA GLU A 325 5.53 23.85 -10.88
C GLU A 325 6.47 24.96 -11.36
N ARG A 326 7.57 25.24 -10.64
CA ARG A 326 8.58 26.23 -11.06
C ARG A 326 9.54 25.71 -12.13
N GLN A 327 9.57 24.39 -12.36
CA GLN A 327 10.44 23.73 -13.35
C GLN A 327 9.71 23.34 -14.65
N ALA A 328 8.38 23.48 -14.70
CA ALA A 328 7.54 23.24 -15.87
C ALA A 328 7.17 24.56 -16.56
#